data_09a572a62557d7b8be9921e978402eb8
#
_entry.id   09a572a62557d7b8be9921e978402eb8
#
_cell.length_a   1.000
_cell.length_b   1.000
_cell.length_c   1.000
_cell.angle_alpha   90.00
_cell.angle_beta   90.00
_cell.angle_gamma   90.00
#
_symmetry.space_group_name_H-M   'P 1'
#
loop_
_entity.id
_entity.type
_entity.pdbx_description
1 polymer ?
#
loop_
_entity_poly.entity_id
_entity_poly.type
_entity_poly.pdbx_seq_one_letter_code
_entity_poly.pdbx_strand_id
1 'polypeptide(L)'
;MNDEIIQLIDTMDGRQKYDAMCKAFFRYREAIAPILKEVVAEFKDCTNDEIIALIDTDSISLTDTVSDLPLRIKDAGTEMTSPTDKTIYYDCRFKVKNPRLSNEMICIMLHINFEVHNDYNVKYPITKRGTYYVAREISSQLGILTETTDYNRLEKAYSIWVCNENIPEKLQNTVTRYHFVKEDMVGHADEPVEDYDLMEVVIIRRGNKTPDCDIFKYLNAVFSSD
;
A
#
# COMPACT_ATOMS: atom_id res chain seq x y z
N MET A 1 -7.41 -23.28 0.00
CA MET A 1 -6.00 -23.05 -0.38
C MET A 1 -5.65 -24.16 -1.38
N ASN A 2 -5.01 -23.84 -2.49
CA ASN A 2 -4.78 -24.80 -3.57
C ASN A 2 -3.69 -25.79 -3.13
N ASP A 3 -3.86 -27.10 -3.36
CA ASP A 3 -2.94 -28.15 -2.88
C ASP A 3 -1.50 -27.96 -3.40
N GLU A 4 -1.34 -27.36 -4.59
CA GLU A 4 -0.02 -27.01 -5.14
C GLU A 4 0.71 -25.95 -4.31
N ILE A 5 -0.02 -24.97 -3.75
CA ILE A 5 0.56 -23.92 -2.89
C ILE A 5 1.00 -24.53 -1.56
N ILE A 6 0.22 -25.46 -1.01
CA ILE A 6 0.56 -26.18 0.24
C ILE A 6 1.84 -26.99 0.05
N GLN A 7 1.97 -27.72 -1.06
CA GLN A 7 3.17 -28.50 -1.36
C GLN A 7 4.40 -27.62 -1.56
N LEU A 8 4.27 -26.45 -2.21
CA LEU A 8 5.36 -25.51 -2.39
C LEU A 8 5.83 -24.93 -1.05
N ILE A 9 4.87 -24.55 -0.20
CA ILE A 9 5.13 -24.02 1.15
C ILE A 9 5.85 -25.07 2.02
N ASP A 10 5.53 -26.34 1.91
CA ASP A 10 6.14 -27.40 2.71
C ASP A 10 7.61 -27.67 2.37
N THR A 11 8.09 -27.23 1.20
CA THR A 11 9.51 -27.36 0.80
C THR A 11 10.38 -26.18 1.24
N MET A 12 9.80 -25.10 1.75
CA MET A 12 10.50 -23.88 2.16
C MET A 12 11.02 -23.99 3.60
N ASP A 13 12.06 -23.20 3.94
CA ASP A 13 12.44 -23.02 5.34
C ASP A 13 11.34 -22.31 6.13
N GLY A 14 11.34 -22.41 7.46
CA GLY A 14 10.24 -21.94 8.31
C GLY A 14 9.88 -20.46 8.12
N ARG A 15 10.84 -19.59 7.77
CA ARG A 15 10.63 -18.15 7.55
C ARG A 15 10.10 -17.83 6.18
N GLN A 16 10.66 -18.45 5.14
CA GLN A 16 10.15 -18.34 3.77
C GLN A 16 8.73 -18.89 3.68
N LYS A 17 8.45 -19.99 4.40
CA LYS A 17 7.14 -20.58 4.56
C LYS A 17 6.14 -19.60 5.16
N TYR A 18 6.53 -18.92 6.24
CA TYR A 18 5.69 -17.93 6.93
C TYR A 18 5.41 -16.70 6.05
N ASP A 19 6.43 -16.12 5.40
CA ASP A 19 6.26 -15.01 4.44
C ASP A 19 5.31 -15.39 3.30
N ALA A 20 5.50 -16.57 2.71
CA ALA A 20 4.64 -17.07 1.64
C ALA A 20 3.19 -17.29 2.10
N MET A 21 2.99 -17.80 3.32
CA MET A 21 1.65 -17.96 3.90
C MET A 21 0.96 -16.63 4.13
N CYS A 22 1.67 -15.64 4.67
CA CYS A 22 1.12 -14.32 4.89
C CYS A 22 0.75 -13.62 3.58
N LYS A 23 1.62 -13.69 2.57
CA LYS A 23 1.33 -13.18 1.23
C LYS A 23 0.12 -13.89 0.61
N ALA A 24 0.01 -15.21 0.78
CA ALA A 24 -1.14 -15.96 0.31
C ALA A 24 -2.42 -15.57 1.06
N PHE A 25 -2.35 -15.31 2.37
CA PHE A 25 -3.49 -14.90 3.18
C PHE A 25 -4.02 -13.52 2.75
N PHE A 26 -3.15 -12.54 2.51
CA PHE A 26 -3.54 -11.21 2.06
C PHE A 26 -3.97 -11.13 0.58
N ARG A 27 -4.15 -12.25 -0.09
CA ARG A 27 -4.87 -12.34 -1.37
C ARG A 27 -6.40 -12.34 -1.19
N TYR A 28 -6.86 -12.68 0.00
CA TYR A 28 -8.28 -12.75 0.29
C TYR A 28 -8.80 -11.39 0.74
N ARG A 29 -9.89 -10.93 0.14
CA ARG A 29 -10.54 -9.66 0.48
C ARG A 29 -10.92 -9.58 1.95
N GLU A 30 -11.34 -10.70 2.50
CA GLU A 30 -11.72 -10.88 3.90
C GLU A 30 -10.54 -10.61 4.85
N ALA A 31 -9.32 -10.88 4.41
CA ALA A 31 -8.11 -10.60 5.16
C ALA A 31 -7.67 -9.14 5.04
N ILE A 32 -7.92 -8.52 3.91
CA ILE A 32 -7.52 -7.13 3.63
C ILE A 32 -8.49 -6.13 4.27
N ALA A 33 -9.79 -6.39 4.22
CA ALA A 33 -10.83 -5.46 4.63
C ALA A 33 -10.66 -4.91 6.07
N PRO A 34 -10.32 -5.72 7.10
CA PRO A 34 -10.08 -5.20 8.44
C PRO A 34 -8.92 -4.19 8.52
N ILE A 35 -7.87 -4.36 7.70
CA ILE A 35 -6.77 -3.39 7.62
C ILE A 35 -7.27 -2.11 6.99
N LEU A 36 -7.93 -2.19 5.83
CA LEU A 36 -8.42 -1.01 5.12
C LEU A 36 -9.37 -0.19 5.98
N LYS A 37 -10.28 -0.82 6.71
CA LYS A 37 -11.22 -0.17 7.62
C LYS A 37 -10.51 0.74 8.64
N GLU A 38 -9.40 0.26 9.18
CA GLU A 38 -8.70 0.96 10.24
C GLU A 38 -7.77 2.06 9.74
N VAL A 39 -7.24 1.93 8.52
CA VAL A 39 -6.16 2.81 8.07
C VAL A 39 -6.47 3.66 6.85
N VAL A 40 -7.50 3.34 6.09
CA VAL A 40 -7.93 4.11 4.92
C VAL A 40 -9.07 5.05 5.33
N ALA A 41 -8.86 6.35 5.20
CA ALA A 41 -9.77 7.37 5.71
C ALA A 41 -11.18 7.29 5.12
N GLU A 42 -11.28 6.87 3.85
CA GLU A 42 -12.53 6.74 3.11
C GLU A 42 -13.42 5.62 3.65
N PHE A 43 -12.82 4.57 4.28
CA PHE A 43 -13.54 3.39 4.78
C PHE A 43 -13.91 3.43 6.25
N LYS A 44 -13.63 4.53 6.94
CA LYS A 44 -13.85 4.66 8.40
C LYS A 44 -15.27 4.28 8.83
N ASP A 45 -16.27 4.65 8.02
CA ASP A 45 -17.70 4.45 8.31
C ASP A 45 -18.27 3.17 7.65
N CYS A 46 -17.43 2.40 6.92
CA CYS A 46 -17.84 1.18 6.26
C CYS A 46 -17.71 -0.03 7.20
N THR A 47 -18.53 -1.03 6.98
CA THR A 47 -18.35 -2.37 7.55
C THR A 47 -17.33 -3.17 6.73
N ASN A 48 -16.78 -4.24 7.29
CA ASN A 48 -15.87 -5.12 6.53
C ASN A 48 -16.55 -5.70 5.28
N ASP A 49 -17.83 -6.08 5.37
CA ASP A 49 -18.57 -6.65 4.23
C ASP A 49 -18.76 -5.64 3.10
N GLU A 50 -19.01 -4.37 3.43
CA GLU A 50 -19.07 -3.30 2.45
C GLU A 50 -17.71 -3.08 1.79
N ILE A 51 -16.61 -3.08 2.54
CA ILE A 51 -15.26 -2.95 1.99
C ILE A 51 -14.94 -4.12 1.07
N ILE A 52 -15.25 -5.36 1.47
CA ILE A 52 -15.07 -6.56 0.65
C ILE A 52 -15.79 -6.44 -0.69
N ALA A 53 -17.01 -5.90 -0.69
CA ALA A 53 -17.80 -5.70 -1.91
C ALA A 53 -17.21 -4.60 -2.84
N LEU A 54 -16.45 -3.64 -2.28
CA LEU A 54 -15.83 -2.55 -3.02
C LEU A 54 -14.48 -2.92 -3.66
N ILE A 55 -13.81 -3.99 -3.18
CA ILE A 55 -12.52 -4.44 -3.74
C ILE A 55 -12.73 -5.01 -5.14
N ASP A 56 -12.03 -4.43 -6.11
CA ASP A 56 -12.00 -4.95 -7.49
C ASP A 56 -11.05 -6.16 -7.56
N THR A 57 -11.65 -7.34 -7.61
CA THR A 57 -10.90 -8.62 -7.65
C THR A 57 -10.06 -8.80 -8.89
N ASP A 58 -10.47 -8.21 -10.01
CA ASP A 58 -9.75 -8.33 -11.28
C ASP A 58 -8.49 -7.46 -11.31
N SER A 59 -8.43 -6.48 -10.40
CA SER A 59 -7.27 -5.60 -10.24
C SER A 59 -6.19 -6.14 -9.30
N ILE A 60 -6.43 -7.26 -8.60
CA ILE A 60 -5.48 -7.79 -7.61
C ILE A 60 -4.25 -8.34 -8.31
N SER A 61 -3.11 -7.70 -8.08
CA SER A 61 -1.80 -8.11 -8.55
C SER A 61 -0.85 -8.39 -7.40
N LEU A 62 -0.07 -9.46 -7.52
CA LEU A 62 0.80 -9.97 -6.47
C LEU A 62 2.28 -9.99 -6.85
N THR A 63 2.57 -9.82 -8.12
CA THR A 63 3.93 -9.94 -8.66
C THR A 63 4.28 -8.83 -9.63
N ASP A 64 3.33 -7.95 -9.93
CA ASP A 64 3.57 -6.89 -10.87
C ASP A 64 4.55 -5.89 -10.28
N THR A 65 5.48 -5.55 -11.10
CA THR A 65 6.43 -4.49 -10.84
C THR A 65 5.81 -3.20 -11.37
N VAL A 66 5.97 -2.08 -10.68
CA VAL A 66 5.62 -0.75 -11.21
C VAL A 66 6.43 -0.43 -12.49
N SER A 67 7.23 -1.40 -12.94
CA SER A 67 8.02 -1.33 -14.19
C SER A 67 7.22 -1.58 -15.46
N ASP A 68 5.98 -2.04 -15.39
CA ASP A 68 5.04 -2.08 -16.54
C ASP A 68 4.46 -0.69 -16.86
N LEU A 69 5.14 0.34 -16.46
CA LEU A 69 5.07 1.60 -17.19
C LEU A 69 5.36 1.27 -18.65
N PRO A 70 4.42 1.51 -19.57
CA PRO A 70 4.68 1.36 -21.00
C PRO A 70 6.01 2.04 -21.27
N LEU A 71 6.91 1.32 -21.94
CA LEU A 71 8.23 1.81 -22.31
C LEU A 71 8.12 3.29 -22.66
N ARG A 72 8.49 4.14 -21.72
CA ARG A 72 8.35 5.58 -21.90
C ARG A 72 9.23 5.96 -23.06
N ILE A 73 8.55 6.14 -24.19
CA ILE A 73 8.90 6.95 -25.34
C ILE A 73 10.38 7.22 -25.52
N LYS A 74 10.87 6.66 -26.58
CA LYS A 74 12.16 7.04 -27.14
C LYS A 74 12.21 8.45 -27.77
N ASP A 75 11.09 9.16 -27.91
CA ASP A 75 11.02 10.32 -28.82
C ASP A 75 10.35 11.61 -28.31
N ALA A 76 10.05 11.77 -27.03
CA ALA A 76 9.63 13.06 -26.51
C ALA A 76 10.68 13.60 -25.55
N GLY A 77 11.40 14.63 -25.98
CA GLY A 77 12.54 15.23 -25.28
C GLY A 77 12.23 15.90 -23.95
N THR A 78 11.71 15.15 -23.02
CA THR A 78 11.65 15.49 -21.61
C THR A 78 12.41 14.43 -20.83
N GLU A 79 13.56 14.80 -20.32
CA GLU A 79 14.58 14.03 -19.63
C GLU A 79 14.11 13.47 -18.27
N MET A 80 13.16 12.51 -18.24
CA MET A 80 12.80 11.80 -17.01
C MET A 80 12.72 10.28 -17.18
N THR A 81 13.53 9.74 -18.07
CA THR A 81 13.74 8.29 -18.16
C THR A 81 15.16 7.96 -17.75
N SER A 82 15.36 7.59 -16.50
CA SER A 82 16.58 6.89 -16.13
C SER A 82 16.47 5.43 -16.60
N PRO A 83 17.40 4.93 -17.43
CA PRO A 83 17.46 3.50 -17.79
C PRO A 83 17.73 2.60 -16.57
N THR A 84 17.93 3.19 -15.40
CA THR A 84 18.25 2.54 -14.13
C THR A 84 17.12 2.60 -13.12
N ASP A 85 15.89 2.91 -13.53
CA ASP A 85 14.73 2.88 -12.63
C ASP A 85 14.56 1.48 -12.06
N LYS A 86 14.87 1.37 -10.76
CA LYS A 86 14.73 0.10 -10.05
C LYS A 86 13.28 -0.31 -10.02
N THR A 87 13.03 -1.55 -10.35
CA THR A 87 11.75 -2.21 -10.17
C THR A 87 11.29 -2.08 -8.73
N ILE A 88 10.06 -1.62 -8.53
CA ILE A 88 9.41 -1.55 -7.22
C ILE A 88 8.60 -2.84 -7.06
N TYR A 89 8.79 -3.52 -5.94
CA TYR A 89 8.04 -4.71 -5.57
C TYR A 89 7.05 -4.37 -4.46
N TYR A 90 5.85 -4.89 -4.55
CA TYR A 90 4.83 -4.87 -3.51
C TYR A 90 4.30 -6.28 -3.30
N ASP A 91 3.75 -6.54 -2.11
CA ASP A 91 3.22 -7.87 -1.81
C ASP A 91 1.83 -8.05 -2.40
N CYS A 92 1.03 -6.98 -2.42
CA CYS A 92 -0.28 -6.97 -3.04
C CYS A 92 -0.61 -5.55 -3.54
N ARG A 93 -1.09 -5.44 -4.78
CA ARG A 93 -1.63 -4.21 -5.37
C ARG A 93 -3.03 -4.49 -5.89
N PHE A 94 -3.96 -3.61 -5.59
CA PHE A 94 -5.35 -3.73 -6.05
C PHE A 94 -6.03 -2.36 -6.04
N LYS A 95 -7.18 -2.28 -6.72
CA LYS A 95 -8.06 -1.12 -6.71
C LYS A 95 -9.31 -1.39 -5.88
N VAL A 96 -9.81 -0.33 -5.25
CA VAL A 96 -11.03 -0.35 -4.45
C VAL A 96 -11.89 0.82 -4.88
N LYS A 97 -13.20 0.63 -5.00
CA LYS A 97 -14.12 1.75 -5.26
C LYS A 97 -14.14 2.68 -4.07
N ASN A 98 -14.07 3.99 -4.35
CA ASN A 98 -14.19 5.00 -3.30
C ASN A 98 -15.65 5.06 -2.82
N PRO A 99 -15.94 4.80 -1.53
CA PRO A 99 -17.30 4.81 -1.03
C PRO A 99 -17.92 6.22 -0.96
N ARG A 100 -17.07 7.26 -0.99
CA ARG A 100 -17.50 8.66 -0.91
C ARG A 100 -17.69 9.29 -2.30
N LEU A 101 -16.95 8.79 -3.28
CA LEU A 101 -16.92 9.31 -4.66
C LEU A 101 -17.22 8.17 -5.62
N SER A 102 -18.47 8.01 -6.01
CA SER A 102 -19.02 6.81 -6.66
C SER A 102 -18.35 6.39 -7.98
N ASN A 103 -17.63 7.29 -8.63
CA ASN A 103 -16.96 7.04 -9.92
C ASN A 103 -15.45 6.96 -9.80
N GLU A 104 -14.89 7.02 -8.60
CA GLU A 104 -13.45 7.01 -8.37
C GLU A 104 -12.98 5.69 -7.77
N MET A 105 -11.77 5.34 -8.12
CA MET A 105 -11.06 4.20 -7.56
C MET A 105 -9.94 4.69 -6.64
N ILE A 106 -9.60 3.88 -5.66
CA ILE A 106 -8.42 4.08 -4.80
C ILE A 106 -7.44 2.96 -5.12
N CYS A 107 -6.21 3.30 -5.43
CA CYS A 107 -5.15 2.32 -5.63
C CYS A 107 -4.46 1.99 -4.31
N ILE A 108 -4.48 0.73 -3.91
CA ILE A 108 -3.85 0.26 -2.68
C ILE A 108 -2.61 -0.56 -3.02
N MET A 109 -1.48 -0.17 -2.47
CA MET A 109 -0.24 -0.94 -2.45
C MET A 109 0.01 -1.41 -1.01
N LEU A 110 -0.15 -2.69 -0.77
CA LEU A 110 0.10 -3.31 0.53
C LEU A 110 1.50 -3.94 0.53
N HIS A 111 2.30 -3.56 1.51
CA HIS A 111 3.63 -4.09 1.76
C HIS A 111 3.66 -4.75 3.14
N ILE A 112 3.98 -6.03 3.17
CA ILE A 112 4.09 -6.80 4.39
C ILE A 112 5.56 -7.08 4.60
N ASN A 113 6.16 -6.40 5.55
CA ASN A 113 7.58 -6.51 5.81
C ASN A 113 7.86 -7.58 6.87
N PHE A 114 8.32 -8.73 6.41
CA PHE A 114 8.91 -9.81 7.21
C PHE A 114 10.44 -9.87 7.04
N GLU A 115 11.06 -8.81 6.52
CA GLU A 115 12.49 -8.85 6.23
C GLU A 115 13.32 -9.09 7.48
N VAL A 116 14.04 -10.18 7.43
CA VAL A 116 14.99 -10.74 8.42
C VAL A 116 16.25 -9.87 8.59
N HIS A 117 16.31 -8.71 7.99
CA HIS A 117 17.43 -7.81 8.19
C HIS A 117 17.29 -7.11 9.54
N ASN A 118 18.38 -7.13 10.30
CA ASN A 118 18.48 -6.72 11.70
C ASN A 118 18.04 -5.28 12.00
N ASP A 119 17.63 -4.51 11.00
CA ASP A 119 17.28 -3.11 11.17
C ASP A 119 15.95 -2.74 10.47
N TYR A 120 15.03 -2.17 11.22
CA TYR A 120 13.80 -1.54 10.75
C TYR A 120 14.05 -0.48 9.65
N ASN A 121 15.22 0.17 9.70
CA ASN A 121 15.69 1.14 8.70
C ASN A 121 17.04 0.69 8.10
N VAL A 122 17.05 -0.34 7.26
CA VAL A 122 18.27 -1.02 6.75
C VAL A 122 19.30 -0.07 6.11
N LYS A 123 18.86 0.91 5.34
CA LYS A 123 19.73 1.93 4.69
C LYS A 123 19.11 3.32 4.72
N TYR A 124 17.81 3.41 4.84
CA TYR A 124 17.03 4.64 4.77
C TYR A 124 15.69 4.47 5.51
N PRO A 125 15.10 5.57 6.02
CA PRO A 125 13.81 5.52 6.70
C PRO A 125 12.72 4.91 5.80
N ILE A 126 11.91 4.01 6.36
CA ILE A 126 10.79 3.37 5.66
C ILE A 126 9.78 4.41 5.13
N THR A 127 9.65 5.54 5.80
CA THR A 127 8.82 6.67 5.36
C THR A 127 9.25 7.21 3.99
N LYS A 128 10.57 7.36 3.76
CA LYS A 128 11.09 7.78 2.45
C LYS A 128 10.77 6.77 1.36
N ARG A 129 10.86 5.47 1.68
CA ARG A 129 10.52 4.40 0.74
C ARG A 129 9.03 4.43 0.41
N GLY A 130 8.16 4.53 1.41
CA GLY A 130 6.72 4.63 1.23
C GLY A 130 6.32 5.85 0.38
N THR A 131 6.90 7.02 0.67
CA THR A 131 6.68 8.24 -0.11
C THR A 131 7.10 8.06 -1.58
N TYR A 132 8.27 7.47 -1.82
CA TYR A 132 8.73 7.21 -3.18
C TYR A 132 7.79 6.25 -3.93
N TYR A 133 7.29 5.21 -3.25
CA TYR A 133 6.41 4.22 -3.87
C TYR A 133 5.05 4.82 -4.24
N VAL A 134 4.42 5.59 -3.35
CA VAL A 134 3.14 6.21 -3.67
C VAL A 134 3.28 7.28 -4.77
N ALA A 135 4.37 8.04 -4.79
CA ALA A 135 4.65 8.99 -5.85
C ALA A 135 4.83 8.31 -7.22
N ARG A 136 5.50 7.16 -7.24
CA ARG A 136 5.64 6.33 -8.44
C ARG A 136 4.30 5.78 -8.92
N GLU A 137 3.43 5.35 -8.00
CA GLU A 137 2.09 4.88 -8.34
C GLU A 137 1.27 5.99 -9.01
N ILE A 138 1.21 7.18 -8.42
CA ILE A 138 0.53 8.33 -9.01
C ILE A 138 1.12 8.66 -10.40
N SER A 139 2.45 8.73 -10.51
CA SER A 139 3.12 9.00 -11.80
C SER A 139 2.80 7.96 -12.87
N SER A 140 2.52 6.72 -12.48
CA SER A 140 2.24 5.63 -13.42
C SER A 140 0.84 5.67 -14.01
N GLN A 141 -0.11 6.31 -13.35
CA GLN A 141 -1.53 6.28 -13.74
C GLN A 141 -1.81 6.99 -15.07
N LEU A 142 -1.07 8.02 -15.39
CA LEU A 142 -1.28 8.79 -16.63
C LEU A 142 -0.49 8.27 -17.84
N GLY A 143 0.45 7.35 -17.61
CA GLY A 143 1.29 6.82 -18.67
C GLY A 143 2.12 7.91 -19.38
N ILE A 144 1.95 8.04 -20.69
CA ILE A 144 2.62 9.06 -21.49
C ILE A 144 1.90 10.39 -21.38
N LEU A 145 2.60 11.41 -20.90
CA LEU A 145 2.07 12.77 -20.85
C LEU A 145 2.10 13.43 -22.24
N THR A 146 0.97 14.01 -22.63
CA THR A 146 0.80 14.78 -23.87
C THR A 146 0.16 16.12 -23.51
N GLU A 147 0.05 17.03 -24.50
CA GLU A 147 -0.66 18.30 -24.33
C GLU A 147 -2.15 18.10 -23.96
N THR A 148 -2.71 16.94 -24.25
CA THR A 148 -4.11 16.58 -23.97
C THR A 148 -4.25 15.67 -22.75
N THR A 149 -3.22 15.55 -21.92
CA THR A 149 -3.30 14.71 -20.71
C THR A 149 -4.33 15.26 -19.74
N ASP A 150 -5.28 14.39 -19.39
CA ASP A 150 -6.34 14.72 -18.41
C ASP A 150 -5.91 14.30 -17.01
N TYR A 151 -5.52 15.28 -16.19
CA TYR A 151 -5.12 15.06 -14.80
C TYR A 151 -6.29 14.71 -13.87
N ASN A 152 -7.57 14.93 -14.28
CA ASN A 152 -8.73 14.47 -13.51
C ASN A 152 -8.83 12.93 -13.46
N ARG A 153 -8.02 12.22 -14.24
CA ARG A 153 -7.92 10.77 -14.20
C ARG A 153 -7.01 10.22 -13.10
N LEU A 154 -6.35 11.10 -12.35
CA LEU A 154 -5.54 10.66 -11.20
C LEU A 154 -6.45 10.12 -10.11
N GLU A 155 -6.18 8.89 -9.72
CA GLU A 155 -6.83 8.21 -8.62
C GLU A 155 -5.95 8.30 -7.37
N LYS A 156 -6.58 8.49 -6.21
CA LYS A 156 -5.85 8.48 -4.93
C LYS A 156 -5.12 7.15 -4.71
N ALA A 157 -3.92 7.21 -4.18
CA ALA A 157 -3.09 6.05 -3.91
C ALA A 157 -2.63 5.97 -2.46
N TYR A 158 -2.66 4.76 -1.92
CA TYR A 158 -2.16 4.41 -0.59
C TYR A 158 -0.97 3.47 -0.69
N SER A 159 0.09 3.76 0.04
CA SER A 159 1.20 2.84 0.31
C SER A 159 1.13 2.41 1.78
N ILE A 160 0.61 1.20 2.04
CA ILE A 160 0.37 0.68 3.38
C ILE A 160 1.47 -0.32 3.74
N TRP A 161 2.15 -0.08 4.84
CA TRP A 161 3.27 -0.89 5.33
C TRP A 161 2.92 -1.54 6.66
N VAL A 162 2.95 -2.87 6.72
CA VAL A 162 2.81 -3.65 7.94
C VAL A 162 4.18 -4.16 8.36
N CYS A 163 4.75 -3.54 9.39
CA CYS A 163 6.06 -3.87 9.93
C CYS A 163 5.92 -4.76 11.15
N ASN A 164 6.51 -5.96 11.11
CA ASN A 164 6.31 -6.99 12.13
C ASN A 164 7.51 -7.23 13.02
N GLU A 165 8.74 -7.00 12.55
CA GLU A 165 9.98 -7.38 13.25
C GLU A 165 10.95 -6.20 13.38
N ASN A 166 11.84 -6.30 14.37
CA ASN A 166 12.96 -5.39 14.61
C ASN A 166 12.59 -3.90 14.73
N ILE A 167 11.38 -3.62 15.19
CA ILE A 167 10.88 -2.26 15.34
C ILE A 167 11.45 -1.68 16.65
N PRO A 168 12.10 -0.49 16.62
CA PRO A 168 12.56 0.19 17.80
C PRO A 168 11.44 0.33 18.84
N GLU A 169 11.70 0.05 20.10
CA GLU A 169 10.69 0.01 21.18
C GLU A 169 9.81 1.27 21.22
N LYS A 170 10.41 2.44 21.02
CA LYS A 170 9.70 3.73 20.98
C LYS A 170 8.72 3.90 19.82
N LEU A 171 8.81 3.05 18.77
CA LEU A 171 7.95 3.09 17.61
C LEU A 171 6.95 1.93 17.59
N GLN A 172 7.08 0.96 18.47
CA GLN A 172 6.19 -0.19 18.54
C GLN A 172 4.75 0.22 18.88
N ASN A 173 3.80 -0.56 18.38
CA ASN A 173 2.37 -0.36 18.58
C ASN A 173 1.89 1.02 18.12
N THR A 174 2.41 1.48 16.97
CA THR A 174 1.99 2.73 16.36
C THR A 174 1.45 2.52 14.96
N VAL A 175 0.41 3.28 14.62
CA VAL A 175 -0.07 3.48 13.26
C VAL A 175 0.13 4.95 12.92
N THR A 176 0.86 5.23 11.85
CA THR A 176 1.15 6.61 11.45
C THR A 176 0.77 6.81 10.00
N ARG A 177 -0.01 7.84 9.73
CA ARG A 177 -0.41 8.27 8.39
C ARG A 177 0.35 9.53 8.01
N TYR A 178 0.83 9.57 6.78
CA TYR A 178 1.49 10.71 6.15
C TYR A 178 0.69 11.04 4.88
N HIS A 179 0.23 12.28 4.76
CA HIS A 179 -0.61 12.73 3.67
C HIS A 179 -0.40 14.22 3.41
N PHE A 180 -0.96 14.74 2.33
CA PHE A 180 -0.89 16.17 2.02
C PHE A 180 -1.93 16.94 2.83
N VAL A 181 -1.47 18.06 3.38
CA VAL A 181 -2.34 19.01 4.09
C VAL A 181 -2.12 20.39 3.47
N LYS A 182 -3.21 21.05 3.11
CA LYS A 182 -3.19 22.42 2.60
C LYS A 182 -2.96 23.40 3.75
N GLU A 183 -2.06 24.36 3.53
CA GLU A 183 -1.83 25.49 4.42
C GLU A 183 -1.88 26.78 3.60
N ASP A 184 -2.82 27.65 3.88
CA ASP A 184 -2.93 28.96 3.21
C ASP A 184 -1.88 29.92 3.79
N MET A 185 -0.82 30.18 3.05
CA MET A 185 0.25 31.13 3.44
C MET A 185 -0.19 32.57 3.35
N VAL A 186 -1.06 32.91 2.39
CA VAL A 186 -1.67 34.23 2.19
C VAL A 186 -3.05 34.07 1.61
N GLY A 187 -4.04 34.73 2.20
CA GLY A 187 -5.43 34.64 1.77
C GLY A 187 -6.07 33.30 2.11
N HIS A 188 -7.12 32.94 1.40
CA HIS A 188 -7.81 31.65 1.54
C HIS A 188 -8.18 31.11 0.17
N ALA A 189 -7.78 29.87 -0.11
CA ALA A 189 -8.17 29.15 -1.31
C ALA A 189 -9.17 28.05 -0.92
N ASP A 190 -10.36 28.09 -1.48
CA ASP A 190 -11.40 27.06 -1.27
C ASP A 190 -11.24 25.98 -2.34
N GLU A 191 -10.41 24.97 -2.03
CA GLU A 191 -10.13 23.82 -2.90
C GLU A 191 -10.56 22.55 -2.18
N PRO A 192 -11.27 21.63 -2.88
CA PRO A 192 -11.67 20.37 -2.30
C PRO A 192 -10.45 19.48 -2.00
N VAL A 193 -10.51 18.74 -0.89
CA VAL A 193 -9.38 17.89 -0.43
C VAL A 193 -9.06 16.78 -1.42
N GLU A 194 -10.02 16.30 -2.17
CA GLU A 194 -9.90 15.29 -3.21
C GLU A 194 -9.02 15.70 -4.38
N ASP A 195 -8.83 17.00 -4.60
CA ASP A 195 -8.00 17.50 -5.70
C ASP A 195 -6.50 17.51 -5.37
N TYR A 196 -6.11 17.50 -4.09
CA TYR A 196 -4.69 17.58 -3.71
C TYR A 196 -4.20 16.46 -2.80
N ASP A 197 -5.05 15.83 -1.97
CA ASP A 197 -4.64 14.74 -1.06
C ASP A 197 -4.73 13.38 -1.76
N LEU A 198 -3.95 13.22 -2.83
CA LEU A 198 -3.95 12.04 -3.69
C LEU A 198 -2.94 10.97 -3.26
N MET A 199 -2.04 11.27 -2.32
CA MET A 199 -0.97 10.35 -1.89
C MET A 199 -0.96 10.17 -0.39
N GLU A 200 -1.14 8.93 0.06
CA GLU A 200 -1.01 8.60 1.47
C GLU A 200 -0.03 7.45 1.72
N VAL A 201 0.76 7.59 2.78
CA VAL A 201 1.60 6.51 3.29
C VAL A 201 1.14 6.16 4.69
N VAL A 202 0.81 4.91 4.92
CA VAL A 202 0.46 4.40 6.24
C VAL A 202 1.50 3.39 6.69
N ILE A 203 2.01 3.57 7.92
CA ILE A 203 2.97 2.63 8.50
C ILE A 203 2.40 2.10 9.80
N ILE A 204 2.12 0.80 9.81
CA ILE A 204 1.65 0.03 10.96
C ILE A 204 2.87 -0.67 11.55
N ARG A 205 3.19 -0.39 12.80
CA ARG A 205 4.36 -0.95 13.49
C ARG A 205 3.90 -1.80 14.64
N ARG A 206 3.97 -3.12 14.46
CA ARG A 206 3.64 -4.07 15.52
C ARG A 206 4.70 -4.00 16.64
N GLY A 207 4.32 -4.46 17.79
CA GLY A 207 5.21 -4.56 18.96
C GLY A 207 4.93 -5.81 19.77
N ASN A 208 5.67 -5.97 20.85
CA ASN A 208 5.55 -7.13 21.74
C ASN A 208 4.32 -7.07 22.67
N LYS A 209 3.61 -5.95 22.69
CA LYS A 209 2.37 -5.77 23.47
C LYS A 209 1.19 -5.73 22.52
N THR A 210 0.05 -6.24 22.97
CA THR A 210 -1.21 -6.10 22.24
C THR A 210 -2.00 -4.94 22.85
N PRO A 211 -1.94 -3.72 22.26
CA PRO A 211 -2.76 -2.63 22.75
C PRO A 211 -4.24 -2.94 22.49
N ASP A 212 -5.12 -2.30 23.25
CA ASP A 212 -6.57 -2.41 23.08
C ASP A 212 -7.01 -1.58 21.85
N CYS A 213 -6.63 -2.09 20.67
CA CYS A 213 -6.91 -1.50 19.38
C CYS A 213 -7.14 -2.62 18.37
N ASP A 214 -8.21 -2.52 17.59
CA ASP A 214 -8.69 -3.62 16.75
C ASP A 214 -7.69 -4.02 15.68
N ILE A 215 -6.97 -3.08 15.09
CA ILE A 215 -5.94 -3.39 14.09
C ILE A 215 -4.82 -4.26 14.67
N PHE A 216 -4.35 -3.99 15.90
CA PHE A 216 -3.28 -4.79 16.49
C PHE A 216 -3.78 -6.13 17.01
N LYS A 217 -5.02 -6.21 17.52
CA LYS A 217 -5.67 -7.49 17.85
C LYS A 217 -5.76 -8.38 16.61
N TYR A 218 -6.22 -7.81 15.51
CA TYR A 218 -6.33 -8.51 14.23
C TYR A 218 -4.96 -8.98 13.72
N LEU A 219 -3.99 -8.08 13.62
CA LEU A 219 -2.66 -8.43 13.12
C LEU A 219 -1.95 -9.42 14.04
N ASN A 220 -2.15 -9.35 15.35
CA ASN A 220 -1.59 -10.33 16.27
C ASN A 220 -2.23 -11.70 16.08
N ALA A 221 -3.55 -11.79 15.84
CA ALA A 221 -4.21 -13.05 15.54
C ALA A 221 -3.71 -13.66 14.21
N VAL A 222 -3.43 -12.83 13.20
CA VAL A 222 -2.91 -13.29 11.90
C VAL A 222 -1.45 -13.73 11.99
N PHE A 223 -0.65 -13.04 12.80
CA PHE A 223 0.81 -13.24 12.85
C PHE A 223 1.30 -13.91 14.14
N SER A 224 0.41 -14.40 15.01
CA SER A 224 0.82 -15.27 16.12
C SER A 224 1.13 -16.66 15.56
N SER A 225 2.38 -17.06 15.70
CA SER A 225 2.78 -18.45 15.54
C SER A 225 2.44 -19.18 16.83
N ASP A 226 1.30 -19.85 16.91
CA ASP A 226 1.07 -20.96 17.84
C ASP A 226 1.32 -22.29 17.13
#